data_85dfdef4105d81cca2f7d7ce9efa8bdc
#
_entry.id   85dfdef4105d81cca2f7d7ce9efa8bdc
#
_cell.length_a   1.000
_cell.length_b   1.000
_cell.length_c   1.000
_cell.angle_alpha   90.00
_cell.angle_beta   90.00
_cell.angle_gamma   90.00
#
_symmetry.space_group_name_H-M   'P 1'
#
loop_
_entity.id
_entity.type
_entity.pdbx_description
1 polymer ?
#
loop_
_entity_poly.entity_id
_entity_poly.type
_entity_poly.pdbx_seq_one_letter_code
_entity_poly.pdbx_strand_id
1 'polypeptide(L)'
;MDPAMELTERKFRHWCRLVESHSGIAVSDCWADFARRRMVEHQSFSRQPEGGREHLQALVDRLLIKETRFFRHPPSFNYVASVLSGDSDVPESDPQSEPPSGFSLWSVGCASGEEAYSLAMLSEQLCQAGKLSSPFRLLATDLSRSALDIARCGEYPRSRLRHLNAMQHAWFESAGDKFLRVRATLKKRIVFARHNLLDSLPGKTFDVIFCQNLLVYVAPTRRKMLLEKLA
;
A
#
# COMPACT_ATOMS: atom_id res chain seq x y z
N MET A 1 -14.23 35.76 11.24
CA MET A 1 -13.33 34.57 11.16
C MET A 1 -12.35 34.70 12.31
N ASP A 2 -12.36 33.73 13.22
CA ASP A 2 -11.54 33.78 14.43
C ASP A 2 -10.05 33.67 14.02
N PRO A 3 -9.17 34.63 14.39
CA PRO A 3 -7.75 34.59 14.07
C PRO A 3 -7.02 33.34 14.65
N ALA A 4 -7.64 32.62 15.59
CA ALA A 4 -7.14 31.35 16.11
C ALA A 4 -7.21 30.20 15.09
N MET A 5 -7.94 30.34 13.98
CA MET A 5 -8.13 29.31 12.95
C MET A 5 -7.16 29.43 11.76
N GLU A 6 -6.27 30.41 11.73
CA GLU A 6 -5.33 30.58 10.63
C GLU A 6 -4.11 29.65 10.78
N LEU A 7 -3.88 28.79 9.77
CA LEU A 7 -2.67 27.97 9.69
C LEU A 7 -1.48 28.83 9.24
N THR A 8 -0.83 29.47 10.20
CA THR A 8 0.36 30.27 9.92
C THR A 8 1.51 29.42 9.39
N GLU A 9 2.44 30.02 8.65
CA GLU A 9 3.62 29.32 8.09
C GLU A 9 4.41 28.57 9.17
N ARG A 10 4.58 29.17 10.35
CA ARG A 10 5.26 28.54 11.48
C ARG A 10 4.53 27.28 11.98
N LYS A 11 3.19 27.34 12.10
CA LYS A 11 2.34 26.18 12.48
C LYS A 11 2.42 25.09 11.41
N PHE A 12 2.32 25.47 10.13
CA PHE A 12 2.41 24.52 9.02
C PHE A 12 3.74 23.74 9.04
N ARG A 13 4.88 24.44 9.11
CA ARG A 13 6.21 23.80 9.20
C ARG A 13 6.35 22.90 10.42
N HIS A 14 5.79 23.29 11.55
CA HIS A 14 5.78 22.46 12.75
C HIS A 14 5.03 21.15 12.51
N TRP A 15 3.84 21.22 11.94
CA TRP A 15 3.04 20.03 11.60
C TRP A 15 3.72 19.14 10.54
N CYS A 16 4.34 19.71 9.53
CA CYS A 16 5.11 18.94 8.55
C CYS A 16 6.21 18.11 9.23
N ARG A 17 6.95 18.70 10.16
CA ARG A 17 7.98 17.98 10.94
C ARG A 17 7.38 16.85 11.80
N LEU A 18 6.24 17.08 12.43
CA LEU A 18 5.56 16.05 13.22
C LEU A 18 5.09 14.89 12.33
N VAL A 19 4.48 15.20 11.18
CA VAL A 19 4.09 14.19 10.20
C VAL A 19 5.28 13.38 9.72
N GLU A 20 6.37 14.05 9.33
CA GLU A 20 7.58 13.39 8.85
C GLU A 20 8.22 12.51 9.93
N SER A 21 8.34 13.00 11.16
CA SER A 21 8.91 12.22 12.26
C SER A 21 8.09 10.99 12.59
N HIS A 22 6.76 11.07 12.50
CA HIS A 22 5.84 10.00 12.84
C HIS A 22 5.67 8.97 11.72
N SER A 23 5.64 9.40 10.47
CA SER A 23 5.26 8.56 9.33
C SER A 23 6.39 8.35 8.31
N GLY A 24 7.45 9.13 8.36
CA GLY A 24 8.49 9.17 7.32
C GLY A 24 8.10 9.91 6.05
N ILE A 25 6.86 10.44 6.00
CA ILE A 25 6.32 11.14 4.83
C ILE A 25 6.78 12.58 4.87
N ALA A 26 7.55 13.01 3.86
CA ALA A 26 7.95 14.40 3.68
C ALA A 26 6.88 15.18 2.91
N VAL A 27 6.49 16.31 3.45
CA VAL A 27 5.66 17.28 2.72
C VAL A 27 6.59 18.10 1.84
N SER A 28 6.78 17.67 0.60
CA SER A 28 7.56 18.40 -0.40
C SER A 28 6.82 19.65 -0.92
N ASP A 29 7.56 20.59 -1.51
CA ASP A 29 6.99 21.84 -2.02
C ASP A 29 5.89 21.60 -3.06
N CYS A 30 6.02 20.54 -3.89
CA CYS A 30 5.05 20.24 -4.93
C CYS A 30 3.66 19.83 -4.43
N TRP A 31 3.52 19.45 -3.17
CA TRP A 31 2.22 19.16 -2.58
C TRP A 31 1.94 19.91 -1.26
N ALA A 32 2.74 20.93 -0.96
CA ALA A 32 2.56 21.77 0.21
C ALA A 32 1.15 22.42 0.25
N ASP A 33 0.63 22.90 -0.87
CA ASP A 33 -0.70 23.49 -0.95
C ASP A 33 -1.82 22.47 -0.71
N PHE A 34 -1.66 21.23 -1.19
CA PHE A 34 -2.59 20.15 -0.87
C PHE A 34 -2.55 19.83 0.63
N ALA A 35 -1.35 19.72 1.20
CA ALA A 35 -1.17 19.46 2.62
C ALA A 35 -1.80 20.58 3.46
N ARG A 36 -1.58 21.85 3.10
CA ARG A 36 -2.20 23.00 3.78
C ARG A 36 -3.73 22.90 3.79
N ARG A 37 -4.33 22.67 2.62
CA ARG A 37 -5.80 22.52 2.52
C ARG A 37 -6.31 21.39 3.41
N ARG A 38 -5.67 20.22 3.36
CA ARG A 38 -6.04 19.07 4.21
C ARG A 38 -5.86 19.35 5.70
N MET A 39 -4.81 20.07 6.05
CA MET A 39 -4.56 20.49 7.42
C MET A 39 -5.64 21.47 7.91
N VAL A 40 -6.04 22.45 7.13
CA VAL A 40 -7.11 23.41 7.47
C VAL A 40 -8.46 22.71 7.60
N GLU A 41 -8.80 21.79 6.69
CA GLU A 41 -10.02 20.97 6.75
C GLU A 41 -10.09 20.09 8.02
N HIS A 42 -8.95 19.77 8.59
CA HIS A 42 -8.86 19.00 9.83
C HIS A 42 -9.02 19.94 11.03
N GLN A 43 -10.24 20.36 11.34
CA GLN A 43 -10.61 21.37 12.35
C GLN A 43 -9.96 21.26 13.74
N SER A 44 -9.19 20.23 13.98
CA SER A 44 -8.49 19.98 15.24
C SER A 44 -7.28 20.87 15.48
N PHE A 45 -6.88 21.69 14.49
CA PHE A 45 -5.75 22.63 14.62
C PHE A 45 -6.00 23.78 15.58
N SER A 46 -7.26 24.06 15.90
CA SER A 46 -7.63 25.20 16.74
C SER A 46 -7.42 24.94 18.24
N ARG A 47 -7.25 23.72 18.67
CA ARG A 47 -7.33 23.42 20.11
C ARG A 47 -6.07 22.93 20.81
N GLN A 48 -5.11 22.29 20.17
CA GLN A 48 -3.75 22.02 20.75
C GLN A 48 -2.85 21.28 19.75
N PRO A 49 -1.58 21.66 19.56
CA PRO A 49 -0.60 20.86 18.80
C PRO A 49 -0.21 19.55 19.50
N GLU A 50 -0.65 19.37 20.73
CA GLU A 50 -0.37 18.22 21.60
C GLU A 50 -1.46 17.16 21.59
N GLY A 51 -2.42 17.22 20.68
CA GLY A 51 -3.40 16.18 20.44
C GLY A 51 -2.66 14.86 20.15
N GLY A 52 -2.80 13.89 21.06
CA GLY A 52 -1.97 12.69 21.15
C GLY A 52 -1.79 11.90 19.84
N ARG A 53 -1.07 10.80 19.91
CA ARG A 53 -0.68 9.94 18.76
C ARG A 53 -1.82 9.64 17.78
N GLU A 54 -3.06 9.55 18.25
CA GLU A 54 -4.25 9.31 17.43
C GLU A 54 -4.61 10.50 16.53
N HIS A 55 -4.46 11.73 17.03
CA HIS A 55 -4.71 12.94 16.26
C HIS A 55 -3.70 13.11 15.12
N LEU A 56 -2.42 12.88 15.41
CA LEU A 56 -1.38 12.89 14.39
C LEU A 56 -1.59 11.80 13.34
N GLN A 57 -2.04 10.61 13.76
CA GLN A 57 -2.39 9.54 12.84
C GLN A 57 -3.56 9.90 11.93
N ALA A 58 -4.62 10.52 12.47
CA ALA A 58 -5.75 10.96 11.67
C ALA A 58 -5.35 12.03 10.64
N LEU A 59 -4.40 12.90 10.99
CA LEU A 59 -3.82 13.86 10.06
C LEU A 59 -3.02 13.16 8.96
N VAL A 60 -2.14 12.22 9.33
CA VAL A 60 -1.38 11.43 8.37
C VAL A 60 -2.33 10.72 7.39
N ASP A 61 -3.39 10.06 7.88
CA ASP A 61 -4.39 9.40 7.05
C ASP A 61 -5.07 10.34 6.02
N ARG A 62 -5.20 11.62 6.34
CA ARG A 62 -5.76 12.64 5.42
C ARG A 62 -4.74 13.17 4.42
N LEU A 63 -3.47 13.18 4.79
CA LEU A 63 -2.38 13.63 3.92
C LEU A 63 -1.94 12.55 2.93
N LEU A 64 -2.18 11.27 3.24
CA LEU A 64 -1.83 10.19 2.34
C LEU A 64 -2.63 10.28 1.04
N ILE A 65 -1.91 10.28 -0.08
CA ILE A 65 -2.49 10.17 -1.41
C ILE A 65 -2.83 8.69 -1.63
N LYS A 66 -4.13 8.40 -1.65
CA LYS A 66 -4.65 7.02 -1.78
C LYS A 66 -4.98 6.66 -3.23
N GLU A 67 -4.28 7.29 -4.18
CA GLU A 67 -4.50 6.99 -5.59
C GLU A 67 -3.86 5.65 -5.95
N THR A 68 -4.71 4.67 -6.20
CA THR A 68 -4.32 3.32 -6.61
C THR A 68 -5.32 2.78 -7.61
N ARG A 69 -4.90 1.81 -8.42
CA ARG A 69 -5.76 1.07 -9.36
C ARG A 69 -5.22 -0.34 -9.56
N PHE A 70 -6.10 -1.24 -9.95
CA PHE A 70 -5.70 -2.59 -10.30
C PHE A 70 -4.70 -2.57 -11.46
N PHE A 71 -3.64 -3.39 -11.35
CA PHE A 71 -2.57 -3.52 -12.34
C PHE A 71 -2.01 -2.18 -12.83
N ARG A 72 -1.78 -1.24 -11.90
CA ARG A 72 -1.40 0.16 -12.19
C ARG A 72 -0.20 0.30 -13.13
N HIS A 73 0.78 -0.59 -13.02
CA HIS A 73 2.00 -0.59 -13.85
C HIS A 73 2.24 -2.00 -14.40
N PRO A 74 1.61 -2.37 -15.55
CA PRO A 74 1.68 -3.71 -16.09
C PRO A 74 3.09 -4.30 -16.21
N PRO A 75 4.14 -3.54 -16.62
CA PRO A 75 5.50 -4.07 -16.69
C PRO A 75 6.01 -4.65 -15.38
N SER A 76 5.70 -4.03 -14.23
CA SER A 76 6.11 -4.56 -12.91
C SER A 76 5.41 -5.88 -12.58
N PHE A 77 4.14 -6.03 -12.94
CA PHE A 77 3.40 -7.28 -12.76
C PHE A 77 3.93 -8.38 -13.68
N ASN A 78 4.31 -8.04 -14.93
CA ASN A 78 4.96 -8.98 -15.85
C ASN A 78 6.31 -9.46 -15.30
N TYR A 79 7.10 -8.56 -14.70
CA TYR A 79 8.36 -8.92 -14.05
C TYR A 79 8.13 -9.85 -12.86
N VAL A 80 7.16 -9.53 -11.99
CA VAL A 80 6.79 -10.45 -10.89
C VAL A 80 6.33 -11.80 -11.42
N ALA A 81 5.57 -11.83 -12.52
CA ALA A 81 5.15 -13.08 -13.15
C ALA A 81 6.36 -13.91 -13.60
N SER A 82 7.37 -13.30 -14.23
CA SER A 82 8.58 -14.01 -14.67
C SER A 82 9.41 -14.53 -13.48
N VAL A 83 9.50 -13.76 -12.40
CA VAL A 83 10.17 -14.21 -11.16
C VAL A 83 9.45 -15.41 -10.56
N LEU A 84 8.13 -15.34 -10.42
CA LEU A 84 7.33 -16.40 -9.80
C LEU A 84 7.26 -17.68 -10.66
N SER A 85 7.37 -17.56 -11.99
CA SER A 85 7.38 -18.73 -12.88
C SER A 85 8.77 -19.32 -13.15
N GLY A 86 9.82 -18.75 -12.55
CA GLY A 86 11.20 -19.18 -12.81
C GLY A 86 11.72 -18.80 -14.21
N ASP A 87 11.00 -17.93 -14.93
CA ASP A 87 11.36 -17.46 -16.29
C ASP A 87 12.30 -16.22 -16.24
N SER A 88 12.83 -15.87 -15.07
CA SER A 88 13.70 -14.68 -14.89
C SER A 88 15.15 -15.08 -14.64
N ASP A 89 16.09 -14.20 -15.07
CA ASP A 89 17.53 -14.33 -14.78
C ASP A 89 17.88 -14.01 -13.30
N VAL A 90 16.91 -13.96 -12.41
CA VAL A 90 17.17 -13.80 -10.98
C VAL A 90 17.79 -15.09 -10.47
N PRO A 91 18.98 -15.03 -9.82
CA PRO A 91 19.59 -16.22 -9.25
C PRO A 91 18.60 -16.95 -8.34
N GLU A 92 18.45 -18.24 -8.56
CA GLU A 92 17.69 -19.09 -7.64
C GLU A 92 18.27 -18.94 -6.23
N SER A 93 17.41 -18.85 -5.25
CA SER A 93 17.81 -18.99 -3.84
C SER A 93 18.60 -20.28 -3.68
N ASP A 94 19.63 -20.25 -2.81
CA ASP A 94 20.58 -21.35 -2.56
C ASP A 94 19.93 -22.74 -2.77
N PRO A 95 20.46 -23.57 -3.70
CA PRO A 95 19.93 -24.90 -3.99
C PRO A 95 19.86 -25.85 -2.78
N GLN A 96 20.53 -25.50 -1.68
CA GLN A 96 20.50 -26.25 -0.43
C GLN A 96 19.41 -25.84 0.54
N SER A 97 18.67 -24.75 0.24
CA SER A 97 17.48 -24.39 1.02
C SER A 97 16.33 -25.32 0.64
N GLU A 98 15.68 -25.93 1.65
CA GLU A 98 14.43 -26.66 1.41
C GLU A 98 13.46 -25.76 0.64
N PRO A 99 12.76 -26.27 -0.38
CA PRO A 99 11.81 -25.48 -1.12
C PRO A 99 10.80 -24.90 -0.14
N PRO A 100 10.63 -23.58 -0.11
CA PRO A 100 9.72 -22.97 0.85
C PRO A 100 8.33 -23.58 0.67
N SER A 101 7.62 -23.80 1.75
CA SER A 101 6.25 -24.36 1.79
C SER A 101 5.21 -23.47 1.10
N GLY A 102 5.63 -22.59 0.18
CA GLY A 102 4.86 -21.65 -0.62
C GLY A 102 5.60 -20.33 -0.77
N PHE A 103 5.22 -19.56 -1.78
CA PHE A 103 5.75 -18.22 -2.01
C PHE A 103 5.16 -17.22 -1.04
N SER A 104 6.02 -16.34 -0.50
CA SER A 104 5.64 -15.23 0.36
C SER A 104 5.86 -13.90 -0.36
N LEU A 105 4.80 -13.13 -0.52
CA LEU A 105 4.84 -11.83 -1.15
C LEU A 105 4.49 -10.74 -0.13
N TRP A 106 5.06 -9.58 -0.31
CA TRP A 106 4.73 -8.41 0.48
C TRP A 106 4.44 -7.20 -0.40
N SER A 107 3.19 -6.70 -0.36
CA SER A 107 2.80 -5.41 -0.96
C SER A 107 2.94 -4.32 0.09
N VAL A 108 3.85 -3.37 -0.16
CA VAL A 108 4.22 -2.29 0.75
C VAL A 108 3.58 -0.99 0.32
N GLY A 109 2.71 -0.43 1.15
CA GLY A 109 1.92 0.76 0.78
C GLY A 109 0.74 0.39 -0.12
N CYS A 110 0.03 -0.69 0.23
CA CYS A 110 -1.04 -1.27 -0.58
C CYS A 110 -2.30 -0.38 -0.74
N ALA A 111 -2.37 0.75 -0.07
CA ALA A 111 -3.50 1.67 -0.05
C ALA A 111 -4.85 0.94 0.15
N SER A 112 -5.83 1.18 -0.73
CA SER A 112 -7.14 0.51 -0.69
C SER A 112 -7.15 -0.93 -1.24
N GLY A 113 -5.99 -1.54 -1.47
CA GLY A 113 -5.83 -2.97 -1.72
C GLY A 113 -5.78 -3.38 -3.18
N GLU A 114 -5.97 -2.47 -4.15
CA GLU A 114 -5.96 -2.80 -5.58
C GLU A 114 -4.65 -3.46 -6.02
N GLU A 115 -3.51 -2.98 -5.50
CA GLU A 115 -2.18 -3.57 -5.77
C GLU A 115 -2.08 -4.99 -5.21
N ALA A 116 -2.43 -5.18 -3.94
CA ALA A 116 -2.39 -6.48 -3.29
C ALA A 116 -3.30 -7.50 -3.98
N TYR A 117 -4.52 -7.11 -4.34
CA TYR A 117 -5.42 -7.99 -5.09
C TYR A 117 -4.90 -8.29 -6.49
N SER A 118 -4.24 -7.34 -7.16
CA SER A 118 -3.62 -7.58 -8.47
C SER A 118 -2.51 -8.63 -8.39
N LEU A 119 -1.65 -8.55 -7.37
CA LEU A 119 -0.63 -9.56 -7.09
C LEU A 119 -1.24 -10.93 -6.81
N ALA A 120 -2.29 -10.97 -5.99
CA ALA A 120 -2.98 -12.22 -5.68
C ALA A 120 -3.64 -12.84 -6.91
N MET A 121 -4.30 -12.04 -7.76
CA MET A 121 -4.88 -12.52 -9.03
C MET A 121 -3.80 -13.09 -9.95
N LEU A 122 -2.67 -12.39 -10.09
CA LEU A 122 -1.53 -12.85 -10.88
C LEU A 122 -1.01 -14.19 -10.37
N SER A 123 -0.78 -14.31 -9.07
CA SER A 123 -0.25 -15.53 -8.44
C SER A 123 -1.24 -16.70 -8.61
N GLU A 124 -2.55 -16.49 -8.43
CA GLU A 124 -3.55 -17.52 -8.67
C GLU A 124 -3.61 -17.95 -10.14
N GLN A 125 -3.45 -17.03 -11.09
CA GLN A 125 -3.36 -17.36 -12.52
C GLN A 125 -2.13 -18.23 -12.81
N LEU A 126 -0.99 -17.94 -12.22
CA LEU A 126 0.23 -18.76 -12.37
C LEU A 126 0.04 -20.14 -11.74
N CYS A 127 -0.60 -20.25 -10.57
CA CYS A 127 -0.95 -21.54 -9.96
C CYS A 127 -1.87 -22.37 -10.88
N GLN A 128 -2.93 -21.74 -11.43
CA GLN A 128 -3.87 -22.42 -12.35
C GLN A 128 -3.20 -22.85 -13.65
N ALA A 129 -2.19 -22.13 -14.11
CA ALA A 129 -1.40 -22.45 -15.29
C ALA A 129 -0.31 -23.52 -15.02
N GLY A 130 -0.17 -24.01 -13.77
CA GLY A 130 0.89 -24.94 -13.37
C GLY A 130 2.30 -24.34 -13.36
N LYS A 131 2.40 -23.02 -13.47
CA LYS A 131 3.67 -22.28 -13.46
C LYS A 131 4.16 -21.93 -12.05
N LEU A 132 3.29 -22.01 -11.07
CA LEU A 132 3.62 -21.84 -9.66
C LEU A 132 3.16 -23.09 -8.91
N SER A 133 4.13 -23.86 -8.42
CA SER A 133 3.87 -25.18 -7.84
C SER A 133 3.39 -25.16 -6.39
N SER A 134 3.46 -24.03 -5.73
CA SER A 134 3.14 -23.93 -4.30
C SER A 134 2.08 -22.86 -4.02
N PRO A 135 1.27 -23.02 -2.94
CA PRO A 135 0.38 -21.98 -2.51
C PRO A 135 1.19 -20.73 -2.12
N PHE A 136 0.69 -19.58 -2.49
CA PHE A 136 1.29 -18.31 -2.09
C PHE A 136 0.57 -17.70 -0.87
N ARG A 137 1.28 -16.86 -0.15
CA ARG A 137 0.76 -16.00 0.91
C ARG A 137 1.18 -14.57 0.62
N LEU A 138 0.28 -13.62 0.81
CA LEU A 138 0.55 -12.21 0.56
C LEU A 138 0.27 -11.40 1.82
N LEU A 139 1.31 -10.73 2.32
CA LEU A 139 1.17 -9.66 3.31
C LEU A 139 0.96 -8.35 2.56
N ALA A 140 -0.04 -7.59 2.92
CA ALA A 140 -0.30 -6.26 2.38
C ALA A 140 -0.35 -5.24 3.51
N THR A 141 0.51 -4.25 3.44
CA THR A 141 0.62 -3.27 4.53
C THR A 141 0.45 -1.85 4.04
N ASP A 142 -0.18 -1.04 4.88
CA ASP A 142 -0.29 0.40 4.68
C ASP A 142 -0.30 1.13 6.03
N LEU A 143 0.02 2.39 6.03
CA LEU A 143 -0.04 3.25 7.20
C LEU A 143 -1.48 3.71 7.49
N SER A 144 -2.30 3.85 6.44
CA SER A 144 -3.68 4.35 6.49
C SER A 144 -4.67 3.27 6.94
N ARG A 145 -5.27 3.46 8.11
CA ARG A 145 -6.34 2.57 8.61
C ARG A 145 -7.55 2.58 7.67
N SER A 146 -7.99 3.77 7.25
CA SER A 146 -9.16 3.91 6.39
C SER A 146 -8.97 3.27 5.00
N ALA A 147 -7.75 3.27 4.46
CA ALA A 147 -7.44 2.56 3.23
C ALA A 147 -7.48 1.05 3.44
N LEU A 148 -6.89 0.56 4.53
CA LEU A 148 -6.91 -0.86 4.88
C LEU A 148 -8.33 -1.39 5.15
N ASP A 149 -9.24 -0.57 5.67
CA ASP A 149 -10.62 -0.97 5.89
C ASP A 149 -11.35 -1.17 4.55
N ILE A 150 -11.09 -0.32 3.55
CA ILE A 150 -11.57 -0.52 2.17
C ILE A 150 -10.96 -1.80 1.59
N ALA A 151 -9.65 -2.00 1.75
CA ALA A 151 -8.95 -3.19 1.28
C ALA A 151 -9.54 -4.48 1.89
N ARG A 152 -9.77 -4.51 3.19
CA ARG A 152 -10.39 -5.66 3.89
C ARG A 152 -11.84 -5.91 3.44
N CYS A 153 -12.62 -4.84 3.23
CA CYS A 153 -13.95 -4.94 2.65
C CYS A 153 -13.88 -5.55 1.24
N GLY A 154 -12.93 -5.10 0.44
CA GLY A 154 -12.71 -5.58 -0.92
C GLY A 154 -13.85 -5.24 -1.87
N GLU A 155 -14.59 -4.16 -1.60
CA GLU A 155 -15.67 -3.66 -2.45
C GLU A 155 -15.20 -2.42 -3.21
N TYR A 156 -15.38 -2.47 -4.54
CA TYR A 156 -14.94 -1.40 -5.41
C TYR A 156 -16.04 -0.97 -6.37
N PRO A 157 -16.17 0.33 -6.67
CA PRO A 157 -17.08 0.79 -7.72
C PRO A 157 -16.77 0.11 -9.05
N ARG A 158 -17.80 -0.31 -9.79
CA ARG A 158 -17.65 -0.94 -11.13
C ARG A 158 -16.77 -0.10 -12.08
N SER A 159 -16.80 1.23 -11.92
CA SER A 159 -15.98 2.14 -12.73
C SER A 159 -14.47 1.92 -12.57
N ARG A 160 -14.02 1.47 -11.39
CA ARG A 160 -12.59 1.19 -11.12
C ARG A 160 -12.09 -0.10 -11.76
N LEU A 161 -13.01 -0.98 -12.21
CA LEU A 161 -12.65 -2.28 -12.76
C LEU A 161 -12.77 -2.36 -14.29
N ARG A 162 -13.22 -1.30 -14.96
CA ARG A 162 -13.49 -1.30 -16.41
C ARG A 162 -12.29 -1.70 -17.28
N HIS A 163 -11.07 -1.51 -16.80
CA HIS A 163 -9.85 -1.84 -17.54
C HIS A 163 -9.35 -3.28 -17.32
N LEU A 164 -10.02 -4.03 -16.45
CA LEU A 164 -9.70 -5.43 -16.19
C LEU A 164 -10.19 -6.30 -17.34
N ASN A 165 -9.44 -7.37 -17.65
CA ASN A 165 -9.86 -8.37 -18.60
C ASN A 165 -10.85 -9.39 -17.97
N ALA A 166 -11.41 -10.28 -18.78
CA ALA A 166 -12.41 -11.25 -18.32
C ALA A 166 -11.90 -12.19 -17.21
N MET A 167 -10.63 -12.64 -17.31
CA MET A 167 -10.03 -13.50 -16.29
C MET A 167 -9.86 -12.79 -14.95
N GLN A 168 -9.47 -11.51 -14.97
CA GLN A 168 -9.36 -10.67 -13.79
C GLN A 168 -10.76 -10.36 -13.20
N HIS A 169 -11.75 -10.09 -14.05
CA HIS A 169 -13.13 -9.89 -13.62
C HIS A 169 -13.75 -11.12 -12.96
N ALA A 170 -13.32 -12.32 -13.31
CA ALA A 170 -13.80 -13.56 -12.69
C ALA A 170 -13.54 -13.64 -11.18
N TRP A 171 -12.61 -12.86 -10.66
CA TRP A 171 -12.31 -12.77 -9.23
C TRP A 171 -13.26 -11.87 -8.44
N PHE A 172 -14.25 -11.30 -9.11
CA PHE A 172 -15.24 -10.45 -8.47
C PHE A 172 -16.63 -11.06 -8.55
N GLU A 173 -17.48 -10.67 -7.61
CA GLU A 173 -18.90 -10.99 -7.57
C GLU A 173 -19.70 -9.70 -7.36
N SER A 174 -20.99 -9.72 -7.68
CA SER A 174 -21.85 -8.54 -7.52
C SER A 174 -22.02 -8.18 -6.05
N ALA A 175 -21.88 -6.90 -5.73
CA ALA A 175 -22.18 -6.31 -4.43
C ALA A 175 -23.21 -5.17 -4.62
N GLY A 176 -24.32 -5.50 -5.29
CA GLY A 176 -25.34 -4.54 -5.73
C GLY A 176 -25.04 -3.90 -7.08
N ASP A 177 -25.79 -2.86 -7.42
CA ASP A 177 -25.78 -2.29 -8.78
C ASP A 177 -24.49 -1.54 -9.12
N LYS A 178 -23.88 -0.90 -8.12
CA LYS A 178 -22.75 0.03 -8.32
C LYS A 178 -21.39 -0.55 -7.96
N PHE A 179 -21.35 -1.66 -7.20
CA PHE A 179 -20.14 -2.22 -6.66
C PHE A 179 -19.93 -3.66 -7.09
N LEU A 180 -18.64 -4.05 -7.11
CA LEU A 180 -18.21 -5.43 -7.18
C LEU A 180 -17.35 -5.73 -5.96
N ARG A 181 -17.46 -6.96 -5.45
CA ARG A 181 -16.68 -7.44 -4.29
C ARG A 181 -15.69 -8.50 -4.75
N VAL A 182 -14.48 -8.45 -4.23
CA VAL A 182 -13.49 -9.51 -4.42
C VAL A 182 -13.98 -10.80 -3.75
N ARG A 183 -13.92 -11.91 -4.47
CA ARG A 183 -14.32 -13.23 -3.97
C ARG A 183 -13.56 -13.63 -2.71
N ALA A 184 -14.25 -14.27 -1.79
CA ALA A 184 -13.69 -14.71 -0.52
C ALA A 184 -12.48 -15.65 -0.68
N THR A 185 -12.43 -16.44 -1.75
CA THR A 185 -11.31 -17.34 -2.07
C THR A 185 -10.00 -16.57 -2.27
N LEU A 186 -10.04 -15.45 -2.99
CA LEU A 186 -8.88 -14.60 -3.20
C LEU A 186 -8.52 -13.80 -1.93
N LYS A 187 -9.53 -13.28 -1.22
CA LYS A 187 -9.32 -12.53 0.03
C LYS A 187 -8.57 -13.34 1.08
N LYS A 188 -8.80 -14.63 1.19
CA LYS A 188 -8.12 -15.54 2.13
C LYS A 188 -6.61 -15.67 1.90
N ARG A 189 -6.11 -15.31 0.71
CA ARG A 189 -4.69 -15.32 0.39
C ARG A 189 -3.93 -14.12 0.95
N ILE A 190 -4.65 -13.08 1.38
CA ILE A 190 -4.06 -11.79 1.73
C ILE A 190 -4.30 -11.48 3.20
N VAL A 191 -3.23 -11.11 3.89
CA VAL A 191 -3.28 -10.55 5.24
C VAL A 191 -3.05 -9.04 5.14
N PHE A 192 -4.07 -8.26 5.48
CA PHE A 192 -3.96 -6.80 5.55
C PHE A 192 -3.57 -6.36 6.96
N ALA A 193 -2.43 -5.70 7.09
CA ALA A 193 -1.91 -5.21 8.37
C ALA A 193 -1.49 -3.73 8.28
N ARG A 194 -1.70 -3.02 9.38
CA ARG A 194 -1.14 -1.67 9.50
C ARG A 194 0.34 -1.77 9.85
N HIS A 195 1.17 -1.11 9.08
CA HIS A 195 2.61 -1.08 9.31
C HIS A 195 3.19 0.27 8.89
N ASN A 196 4.06 0.81 9.74
CA ASN A 196 4.88 1.96 9.42
C ASN A 196 6.27 1.47 9.01
N LEU A 197 6.75 1.83 7.84
CA LEU A 197 8.08 1.44 7.36
C LEU A 197 9.23 1.97 8.22
N LEU A 198 8.98 2.95 9.08
CA LEU A 198 9.95 3.40 10.08
C LEU A 198 10.13 2.40 11.21
N ASP A 199 9.11 1.58 11.48
CA ASP A 199 9.16 0.55 12.52
C ASP A 199 10.02 -0.64 12.06
N SER A 200 10.28 -1.60 12.96
CA SER A 200 10.95 -2.85 12.59
C SER A 200 10.15 -3.61 11.55
N LEU A 201 10.84 -4.21 10.57
CA LEU A 201 10.20 -5.03 9.54
C LEU A 201 9.52 -6.26 10.17
N PRO A 202 8.49 -6.81 9.48
CA PRO A 202 8.00 -8.13 9.83
C PRO A 202 9.17 -9.12 9.85
N GLY A 203 9.36 -9.84 10.96
CA GLY A 203 10.50 -10.78 11.14
C GLY A 203 10.41 -12.02 10.23
N LYS A 204 10.09 -11.85 8.96
CA LYS A 204 9.98 -12.88 7.93
C LYS A 204 10.67 -12.42 6.66
N THR A 205 11.26 -13.37 5.96
CA THR A 205 11.75 -13.18 4.59
C THR A 205 10.60 -13.27 3.60
N PHE A 206 10.69 -12.54 2.51
CA PHE A 206 9.72 -12.55 1.41
C PHE A 206 10.44 -12.85 0.12
N ASP A 207 9.86 -13.68 -0.73
CA ASP A 207 10.41 -13.98 -2.07
C ASP A 207 10.24 -12.79 -3.01
N VAL A 208 9.19 -12.01 -2.82
CA VAL A 208 8.95 -10.78 -3.57
C VAL A 208 8.45 -9.67 -2.64
N ILE A 209 9.12 -8.54 -2.64
CA ILE A 209 8.63 -7.30 -2.02
C ILE A 209 8.23 -6.33 -3.13
N PHE A 210 6.95 -6.01 -3.19
CA PHE A 210 6.39 -5.11 -4.18
C PHE A 210 6.09 -3.75 -3.51
N CYS A 211 6.83 -2.72 -3.93
CA CYS A 211 6.77 -1.38 -3.36
C CYS A 211 6.70 -0.34 -4.48
N GLN A 212 5.49 0.04 -4.89
CA GLN A 212 5.29 1.02 -5.96
C GLN A 212 4.76 2.35 -5.44
N ASN A 213 5.23 3.44 -6.06
CA ASN A 213 4.77 4.80 -5.81
C ASN A 213 4.82 5.27 -4.34
N LEU A 214 5.47 4.53 -3.44
CA LEU A 214 5.60 4.88 -2.04
C LEU A 214 6.81 5.79 -1.77
N LEU A 215 7.95 5.46 -2.39
CA LEU A 215 9.22 6.15 -2.12
C LEU A 215 9.20 7.64 -2.49
N VAL A 216 8.30 8.05 -3.39
CA VAL A 216 8.14 9.47 -3.77
C VAL A 216 7.67 10.33 -2.59
N TYR A 217 6.97 9.74 -1.64
CA TYR A 217 6.48 10.40 -0.42
C TYR A 217 7.46 10.33 0.75
N VAL A 218 8.47 9.47 0.66
CA VAL A 218 9.48 9.32 1.72
C VAL A 218 10.52 10.41 1.59
N ALA A 219 10.92 10.99 2.73
CA ALA A 219 11.98 11.98 2.79
C ALA A 219 13.23 11.46 2.08
N PRO A 220 13.86 12.23 1.17
CA PRO A 220 15.01 11.79 0.38
C PRO A 220 16.14 11.18 1.22
N THR A 221 16.39 11.77 2.40
CA THR A 221 17.39 11.31 3.37
C THR A 221 17.12 9.91 3.92
N ARG A 222 15.88 9.45 3.88
CA ARG A 222 15.46 8.14 4.41
C ARG A 222 15.28 7.07 3.33
N ARG A 223 15.23 7.44 2.05
CA ARG A 223 14.95 6.49 0.94
C ARG A 223 15.99 5.39 0.87
N LYS A 224 17.29 5.75 0.93
CA LYS A 224 18.38 4.77 0.88
C LYS A 224 18.27 3.76 2.02
N MET A 225 18.14 4.25 3.25
CA MET A 225 17.97 3.41 4.43
C MET A 225 16.76 2.46 4.32
N LEU A 226 15.63 2.94 3.77
CA LEU A 226 14.45 2.09 3.57
C LEU A 226 14.68 1.02 2.51
N LEU A 227 15.36 1.34 1.40
CA LEU A 227 15.71 0.36 0.38
C LEU A 227 16.65 -0.72 0.93
N GLU A 228 17.70 -0.31 1.65
CA GLU A 228 18.64 -1.24 2.32
C GLU A 228 17.93 -2.10 3.38
N LYS A 229 16.87 -1.59 3.99
CA LYS A 229 16.08 -2.32 4.96
C LYS A 229 15.11 -3.32 4.32
N LEU A 230 14.66 -3.07 3.08
CA LEU A 230 13.75 -3.94 2.33
C LEU A 230 14.49 -5.02 1.53
N ALA A 231 15.75 -4.78 1.20
CA ALA A 231 16.61 -5.75 0.50
C ALA A 231 17.18 -6.81 1.44
#